data_c9910afb3630240d9b5bc226d6b2305c
#
_entry.id   c9910afb3630240d9b5bc226d6b2305c
#
_cell.length_a   1.000
_cell.length_b   1.000
_cell.length_c   1.000
_cell.angle_alpha   90.00
_cell.angle_beta   90.00
_cell.angle_gamma   90.00
#
_symmetry.space_group_name_H-M   'P 1'
#
loop_
_entity.id
_entity.type
_entity.pdbx_description
1 polymer ?
#
loop_
_entity_poly.entity_id
_entity_poly.type
_entity_poly.pdbx_seq_one_letter_code
_entity_poly.pdbx_strand_id
1 'polypeptide(L)'
;ALIRSAFPADGYRAYAASFGLTYPEDIRNGANSLLCARDAGAYLAAIDRFIRTNPYGPELKASLQRTKNPMIRSSYPMARKYGWMEGAYHDMAIVYAPHPYRLAILSNHDEGTKEDLRMFQEISMLIERYSGNT
;
A
#
# COMPACT_ATOMS: atom_id res chain seq x y z
N ALA A 1 15.18 -1.68 10.34
CA ALA A 1 16.11 -1.07 11.32
C ALA A 1 17.13 -0.15 10.64
N LEU A 2 17.86 -0.59 9.61
CA LEU A 2 18.90 0.21 8.93
C LEU A 2 18.38 1.51 8.29
N ILE A 3 17.18 1.50 7.70
CA ILE A 3 16.61 2.71 7.08
C ILE A 3 16.29 3.77 8.15
N ARG A 4 15.82 3.36 9.32
CA ARG A 4 15.50 4.29 10.42
C ARG A 4 16.75 4.99 10.98
N SER A 5 17.90 4.32 10.98
CA SER A 5 19.14 4.92 11.45
C SER A 5 19.77 5.89 10.45
N ALA A 6 19.41 5.79 9.17
CA ALA A 6 19.92 6.65 8.11
C ALA A 6 19.17 7.99 7.98
N PHE A 7 17.97 8.12 8.56
CA PHE A 7 17.18 9.35 8.51
C PHE A 7 17.15 10.00 9.90
N PRO A 8 17.37 11.33 10.00
CA PRO A 8 17.07 12.05 11.21
C PRO A 8 15.59 11.88 11.59
N ALA A 9 15.25 12.03 12.87
CA ALA A 9 13.91 11.74 13.39
C ALA A 9 12.78 12.44 12.60
N ASP A 10 13.03 13.66 12.12
CA ASP A 10 12.09 14.45 11.33
C ASP A 10 12.21 14.23 9.81
N GLY A 11 13.29 13.64 9.34
CA GLY A 11 13.55 13.43 7.90
C GLY A 11 12.54 12.50 7.24
N TYR A 12 12.08 11.48 7.97
CA TYR A 12 11.05 10.57 7.47
C TYR A 12 9.70 11.26 7.29
N ARG A 13 9.32 12.12 8.23
CA ARG A 13 8.09 12.92 8.14
C ARG A 13 8.15 13.93 7.00
N ALA A 14 9.26 14.67 6.88
CA ALA A 14 9.46 15.63 5.81
C ALA A 14 9.43 14.95 4.43
N TYR A 15 10.05 13.77 4.31
CA TYR A 15 10.00 12.97 3.08
C TYR A 15 8.57 12.50 2.78
N ALA A 16 7.84 12.00 3.77
CA ALA A 16 6.45 11.60 3.61
C ALA A 16 5.55 12.78 3.22
N ALA A 17 5.75 13.95 3.83
CA ALA A 17 5.01 15.17 3.50
C ALA A 17 5.22 15.59 2.03
N SER A 18 6.39 15.32 1.45
CA SER A 18 6.68 15.63 0.03
C SER A 18 5.79 14.87 -0.97
N PHE A 19 5.06 13.85 -0.53
CA PHE A 19 4.10 13.11 -1.36
C PHE A 19 2.72 13.77 -1.43
N GLY A 20 2.52 14.92 -0.77
CA GLY A 20 1.24 15.61 -0.74
C GLY A 20 0.19 14.92 0.14
N LEU A 21 0.62 14.39 1.27
CA LEU A 21 -0.27 13.75 2.24
C LEU A 21 -1.25 14.77 2.84
N THR A 22 -2.44 14.30 3.19
CA THR A 22 -3.47 15.10 3.85
C THR A 22 -3.09 15.37 5.32
N TYR A 23 -2.50 14.36 5.97
CA TYR A 23 -2.14 14.40 7.39
C TYR A 23 -0.68 13.97 7.60
N PRO A 24 0.30 14.75 7.12
CA PRO A 24 1.72 14.39 7.25
C PRO A 24 2.18 14.33 8.71
N GLU A 25 1.51 15.05 9.63
CA GLU A 25 1.79 15.05 11.07
C GLU A 25 1.50 13.69 11.74
N ASP A 26 0.61 12.89 11.15
CA ASP A 26 0.26 11.56 11.65
C ASP A 26 1.30 10.49 11.27
N ILE A 27 2.25 10.84 10.41
CA ILE A 27 3.36 9.97 10.04
C ILE A 27 4.41 10.00 11.13
N ARG A 28 4.60 8.87 11.78
CA ARG A 28 5.57 8.69 12.88
C ARG A 28 6.78 7.91 12.42
N ASN A 29 7.93 8.25 12.98
CA ASN A 29 9.14 7.46 12.78
C ASN A 29 9.06 6.16 13.61
N GLY A 30 8.33 5.19 13.09
CA GLY A 30 8.13 3.93 13.80
C GLY A 30 6.90 3.15 13.37
N ALA A 31 6.53 2.17 14.15
CA ALA A 31 5.22 1.54 14.09
C ALA A 31 4.14 2.57 14.47
N ASN A 32 2.90 2.35 14.08
CA ASN A 32 1.74 3.15 14.49
C ASN A 32 1.64 4.55 13.84
N SER A 33 2.10 4.70 12.59
CA SER A 33 1.67 5.83 11.78
C SER A 33 0.19 5.70 11.44
N LEU A 34 -0.57 6.78 11.59
CA LEU A 34 -1.93 6.85 11.10
C LEU A 34 -1.91 7.22 9.61
N LEU A 35 -2.79 6.59 8.84
CA LEU A 35 -2.85 6.78 7.40
C LEU A 35 -4.30 6.67 6.93
N CYS A 36 -4.78 7.65 6.19
CA CYS A 36 -6.07 7.55 5.52
C CYS A 36 -5.90 6.89 4.12
N ALA A 37 -6.99 6.39 3.55
CA ALA A 37 -6.95 5.71 2.25
C ALA A 37 -6.45 6.63 1.12
N ARG A 38 -6.74 7.94 1.18
CA ARG A 38 -6.22 8.93 0.23
C ARG A 38 -4.70 9.03 0.31
N ASP A 39 -4.15 9.09 1.50
CA ASP A 39 -2.70 9.19 1.72
C ASP A 39 -1.99 7.88 1.35
N ALA A 40 -2.62 6.73 1.62
CA ALA A 40 -2.16 5.45 1.10
C ALA A 40 -2.07 5.44 -0.44
N GLY A 41 -3.04 6.06 -1.12
CA GLY A 41 -3.03 6.27 -2.57
C GLY A 41 -1.85 7.15 -3.02
N ALA A 42 -1.52 8.20 -2.27
CA ALA A 42 -0.35 9.06 -2.55
C ALA A 42 0.97 8.29 -2.40
N TYR A 43 1.11 7.46 -1.36
CA TYR A 43 2.25 6.56 -1.20
C TYR A 43 2.37 5.57 -2.36
N LEU A 44 1.27 4.94 -2.76
CA LEU A 44 1.28 4.03 -3.91
C LEU A 44 1.70 4.74 -5.20
N ALA A 45 1.29 6.01 -5.38
CA ALA A 45 1.72 6.82 -6.53
C ALA A 45 3.23 7.08 -6.50
N ALA A 46 3.79 7.39 -5.33
CA ALA A 46 5.22 7.60 -5.16
C ALA A 46 6.02 6.31 -5.40
N ILE A 47 5.54 5.18 -4.87
CA ILE A 47 6.14 3.85 -5.08
C ILE A 47 6.10 3.47 -6.57
N ASP A 48 4.98 3.64 -7.23
CA ASP A 48 4.82 3.35 -8.66
C ASP A 48 5.76 4.21 -9.52
N ARG A 49 5.89 5.50 -9.20
CA ARG A 49 6.86 6.39 -9.85
C ARG A 49 8.28 5.87 -9.64
N PHE A 50 8.67 5.55 -8.40
CA PHE A 50 9.98 5.01 -8.09
C PHE A 50 10.27 3.72 -8.87
N ILE A 51 9.32 2.80 -8.92
CA ILE A 51 9.44 1.54 -9.67
C ILE A 51 9.74 1.81 -11.16
N ARG A 52 9.14 2.85 -11.74
CA ARG A 52 9.28 3.16 -13.17
C ARG A 52 10.52 3.98 -13.51
N THR A 53 11.04 4.77 -12.58
CA THR A 53 12.06 5.79 -12.89
C THR A 53 13.40 5.60 -12.19
N ASN A 54 13.46 4.78 -11.13
CA ASN A 54 14.67 4.58 -10.34
C ASN A 54 15.42 3.31 -10.78
N PRO A 55 16.75 3.30 -10.83
CA PRO A 55 17.52 2.09 -11.15
C PRO A 55 17.22 0.89 -10.26
N TYR A 56 16.84 1.11 -8.99
CA TYR A 56 16.43 0.04 -8.06
C TYR A 56 14.92 -0.28 -8.12
N GLY A 57 14.19 0.33 -9.02
CA GLY A 57 12.74 0.12 -9.20
C GLY A 57 12.37 -1.33 -9.47
N PRO A 58 13.06 -2.04 -10.39
CA PRO A 58 12.77 -3.47 -10.65
C PRO A 58 12.95 -4.35 -9.42
N GLU A 59 13.95 -4.09 -8.58
CA GLU A 59 14.20 -4.83 -7.34
C GLU A 59 13.08 -4.59 -6.32
N LEU A 60 12.67 -3.34 -6.13
CA LEU A 60 11.53 -2.98 -5.27
C LEU A 60 10.26 -3.66 -5.75
N LYS A 61 9.96 -3.60 -7.04
CA LYS A 61 8.81 -4.27 -7.65
C LYS A 61 8.82 -5.76 -7.36
N ALA A 62 9.93 -6.44 -7.64
CA ALA A 62 10.08 -7.87 -7.39
C ALA A 62 9.90 -8.23 -5.90
N SER A 63 10.40 -7.38 -5.00
CA SER A 63 10.21 -7.55 -3.55
C SER A 63 8.74 -7.46 -3.16
N LEU A 64 8.02 -6.45 -3.64
CA LEU A 64 6.59 -6.25 -3.37
C LEU A 64 5.70 -7.33 -4.00
N GLN A 65 6.10 -7.91 -5.13
CA GLN A 65 5.39 -9.02 -5.78
C GLN A 65 5.53 -10.35 -5.01
N ARG A 66 6.55 -10.51 -4.17
CA ARG A 66 6.74 -11.68 -3.31
C ARG A 66 6.00 -11.61 -1.98
N THR A 67 5.24 -10.55 -1.74
CA THR A 67 4.46 -10.40 -0.50
C THR A 67 3.50 -11.57 -0.31
N LYS A 68 3.57 -12.22 0.85
CA LYS A 68 2.67 -13.31 1.27
C LYS A 68 1.35 -12.73 1.82
N ASN A 69 0.39 -13.61 2.11
CA ASN A 69 -0.91 -13.28 2.73
C ASN A 69 -1.72 -12.24 1.92
N PRO A 70 -2.24 -12.61 0.75
CA PRO A 70 -3.03 -11.72 -0.09
C PRO A 70 -4.40 -11.46 0.53
N MET A 71 -4.67 -10.21 0.89
CA MET A 71 -6.01 -9.73 1.21
C MET A 71 -6.69 -9.22 -0.05
N ILE A 72 -6.03 -8.31 -0.78
CA ILE A 72 -6.44 -7.90 -2.12
C ILE A 72 -6.26 -9.07 -3.09
N ARG A 73 -7.28 -9.32 -3.91
CA ARG A 73 -7.26 -10.30 -4.99
C ARG A 73 -7.30 -9.60 -6.34
N SER A 74 -6.52 -10.10 -7.29
CA SER A 74 -6.57 -9.66 -8.68
C SER A 74 -6.24 -10.84 -9.61
N SER A 75 -6.76 -10.77 -10.84
CA SER A 75 -6.40 -11.67 -11.94
C SER A 75 -5.01 -11.34 -12.52
N TYR A 76 -4.43 -10.22 -12.13
CA TYR A 76 -3.19 -9.68 -12.68
C TYR A 76 -2.07 -9.63 -11.62
N PRO A 77 -0.80 -9.56 -12.05
CA PRO A 77 0.32 -9.36 -11.14
C PRO A 77 0.18 -8.08 -10.33
N MET A 78 0.58 -8.14 -9.07
CA MET A 78 0.49 -7.01 -8.15
C MET A 78 1.80 -6.80 -7.41
N ALA A 79 2.19 -5.54 -7.24
CA ALA A 79 3.15 -5.13 -6.22
C ALA A 79 2.36 -4.59 -5.02
N ARG A 80 2.50 -5.20 -3.85
CA ARG A 80 1.62 -4.91 -2.73
C ARG A 80 2.30 -5.01 -1.36
N LYS A 81 1.67 -4.37 -0.38
CA LYS A 81 2.09 -4.43 1.01
C LYS A 81 0.88 -4.39 1.93
N TYR A 82 0.76 -5.39 2.76
CA TYR A 82 -0.24 -5.41 3.84
C TYR A 82 0.32 -4.88 5.15
N GLY A 83 -0.57 -4.45 6.02
CA GLY A 83 -0.32 -4.12 7.41
C GLY A 83 -1.40 -4.71 8.29
N TRP A 84 -0.98 -5.25 9.42
CA TRP A 84 -1.87 -5.86 10.38
C TRP A 84 -1.35 -5.60 11.79
N MET A 85 -2.23 -5.13 12.63
CA MET A 85 -2.04 -4.97 14.07
C MET A 85 -3.41 -4.85 14.73
N GLU A 86 -3.45 -4.83 16.07
CA GLU A 86 -4.68 -4.57 16.83
C GLU A 86 -5.36 -3.28 16.34
N GLY A 87 -6.64 -3.37 16.00
CA GLY A 87 -7.43 -2.27 15.44
C GLY A 87 -7.09 -1.87 14.01
N ALA A 88 -6.32 -2.67 13.28
CA ALA A 88 -5.93 -2.31 11.92
C ALA A 88 -5.66 -3.53 11.04
N TYR A 89 -6.37 -3.61 9.92
CA TYR A 89 -6.21 -4.65 8.91
C TYR A 89 -6.25 -3.99 7.53
N HIS A 90 -5.10 -3.91 6.87
CA HIS A 90 -4.92 -3.09 5.68
C HIS A 90 -4.17 -3.83 4.59
N ASP A 91 -4.54 -3.59 3.34
CA ASP A 91 -3.72 -3.99 2.19
C ASP A 91 -3.75 -2.90 1.11
N MET A 92 -2.63 -2.72 0.42
CA MET A 92 -2.51 -1.79 -0.67
C MET A 92 -1.69 -2.39 -1.82
N ALA A 93 -2.09 -2.11 -3.05
CA ALA A 93 -1.53 -2.72 -4.24
C ALA A 93 -1.41 -1.76 -5.42
N ILE A 94 -0.38 -1.97 -6.23
CA ILE A 94 -0.30 -1.51 -7.61
C ILE A 94 -0.61 -2.73 -8.47
N VAL A 95 -1.69 -2.69 -9.25
CA VAL A 95 -2.15 -3.79 -10.09
C VAL A 95 -1.71 -3.54 -11.54
N TYR A 96 -0.97 -4.48 -12.11
CA TYR A 96 -0.42 -4.40 -13.47
C TYR A 96 -1.35 -5.07 -14.47
N ALA A 97 -2.57 -4.56 -14.56
CA ALA A 97 -3.60 -4.95 -15.52
C ALA A 97 -3.44 -4.20 -16.85
N PRO A 98 -4.20 -4.53 -17.92
CA PRO A 98 -4.24 -3.73 -19.15
C PRO A 98 -4.56 -2.27 -18.90
N HIS A 99 -5.47 -1.97 -17.97
CA HIS A 99 -5.68 -0.64 -17.39
C HIS A 99 -5.12 -0.63 -15.96
N PRO A 100 -3.84 -0.26 -15.77
CA PRO A 100 -3.21 -0.35 -14.46
C PRO A 100 -3.87 0.58 -13.44
N TYR A 101 -4.00 0.12 -12.21
CA TYR A 101 -4.59 0.92 -11.14
C TYR A 101 -3.90 0.71 -9.80
N ARG A 102 -4.20 1.58 -8.86
CA ARG A 102 -3.72 1.52 -7.48
C ARG A 102 -4.91 1.37 -6.57
N LEU A 103 -4.83 0.47 -5.62
CA LEU A 103 -5.89 0.17 -4.67
C LEU A 103 -5.35 0.18 -3.26
N ALA A 104 -6.02 0.86 -2.35
CA ALA A 104 -5.77 0.80 -0.93
C ALA A 104 -7.08 0.50 -0.21
N ILE A 105 -7.12 -0.57 0.57
CA ILE A 105 -8.24 -0.94 1.43
C ILE A 105 -7.74 -0.89 2.87
N LEU A 106 -8.32 0.00 3.66
CA LEU A 106 -8.00 0.18 5.07
C LEU A 106 -9.23 -0.16 5.89
N SER A 107 -9.06 -0.90 6.97
CA SER A 107 -10.13 -1.21 7.92
C SER A 107 -9.65 -1.04 9.36
N ASN A 108 -10.59 -0.90 10.27
CA ASN A 108 -10.36 -0.84 11.72
C ASN A 108 -10.65 -2.18 12.42
N HIS A 109 -10.60 -3.28 11.68
CA HIS A 109 -10.78 -4.62 12.24
C HIS A 109 -9.52 -5.10 12.93
N ASP A 110 -9.68 -5.74 14.09
CA ASP A 110 -8.56 -6.21 14.90
C ASP A 110 -7.89 -7.45 14.33
N GLU A 111 -8.68 -8.34 13.76
CA GLU A 111 -8.21 -9.61 13.22
C GLU A 111 -8.79 -9.85 11.84
N GLY A 112 -7.97 -10.35 10.94
CA GLY A 112 -8.40 -10.80 9.63
C GLY A 112 -9.21 -12.09 9.73
N THR A 113 -10.49 -11.98 10.00
CA THR A 113 -11.42 -13.10 9.91
C THR A 113 -11.56 -13.58 8.47
N LYS A 114 -12.15 -14.76 8.27
CA LYS A 114 -12.48 -15.23 6.91
C LYS A 114 -13.44 -14.29 6.19
N GLU A 115 -14.32 -13.62 6.95
CA GLU A 115 -15.28 -12.64 6.42
C GLU A 115 -14.58 -11.37 5.99
N ASP A 116 -13.62 -10.87 6.77
CA ASP A 116 -12.80 -9.72 6.41
C ASP A 116 -12.01 -9.98 5.13
N LEU A 117 -11.36 -11.13 5.06
CA LEU A 117 -10.62 -11.53 3.86
C LEU A 117 -11.52 -11.61 2.63
N ARG A 118 -12.73 -12.16 2.78
CA ARG A 118 -13.73 -12.22 1.72
C ARG A 118 -14.15 -10.83 1.27
N MET A 119 -14.42 -9.92 2.21
CA MET A 119 -14.76 -8.53 1.92
C MET A 119 -13.66 -7.84 1.11
N PHE A 120 -12.39 -7.97 1.51
CA PHE A 120 -11.26 -7.41 0.75
C PHE A 120 -11.19 -7.97 -0.67
N GLN A 121 -11.40 -9.28 -0.82
CA GLN A 121 -11.39 -9.94 -2.13
C GLN A 121 -12.56 -9.50 -3.02
N GLU A 122 -13.76 -9.38 -2.48
CA GLU A 122 -14.94 -8.93 -3.21
C GLU A 122 -14.79 -7.48 -3.67
N ILE A 123 -14.35 -6.58 -2.78
CA ILE A 123 -14.10 -5.18 -3.11
C ILE A 123 -13.04 -5.08 -4.21
N SER A 124 -11.92 -5.79 -4.08
CA SER A 124 -10.84 -5.70 -5.06
C SER A 124 -11.26 -6.23 -6.44
N MET A 125 -12.06 -7.29 -6.50
CA MET A 125 -12.59 -7.81 -7.76
C MET A 125 -13.64 -6.90 -8.40
N LEU A 126 -14.44 -6.20 -7.59
CA LEU A 126 -15.36 -5.18 -8.09
C LEU A 126 -14.61 -4.01 -8.70
N ILE A 127 -13.57 -3.52 -8.03
CA ILE A 127 -12.73 -2.43 -8.53
C ILE A 127 -12.01 -2.85 -9.81
N GLU A 128 -11.49 -4.09 -9.89
CA GLU A 128 -10.86 -4.61 -11.11
C GLU A 128 -11.80 -4.52 -12.32
N ARG A 129 -13.03 -4.98 -12.17
CA ARG A 129 -14.06 -4.89 -13.22
C ARG A 129 -14.43 -3.44 -13.53
N TYR A 130 -14.62 -2.61 -12.52
CA TYR A 130 -14.95 -1.20 -12.69
C TYR A 130 -13.84 -0.41 -13.40
N SER A 131 -12.61 -0.83 -13.26
CA SER A 131 -11.44 -0.24 -13.93
C SER A 131 -11.31 -0.68 -15.40
N GLY A 132 -12.28 -1.42 -15.95
CA GLY A 132 -12.28 -1.89 -17.33
C GLY A 132 -11.36 -3.09 -17.57
N ASN A 133 -11.00 -3.80 -16.51
CA ASN A 133 -10.20 -5.02 -16.56
C ASN A 133 -11.14 -6.23 -16.39
N THR A 134 -11.66 -6.75 -17.49
CA THR A 134 -12.52 -7.95 -17.55
C THR A 134 -11.82 -9.09 -18.24
#